data_906e344fc18f36df3be3eaad79c7ae61
#
_entry.id   906e344fc18f36df3be3eaad79c7ae61
#
_cell.length_a   1.000
_cell.length_b   1.000
_cell.length_c   1.000
_cell.angle_alpha   90.00
_cell.angle_beta   90.00
_cell.angle_gamma   90.00
#
_symmetry.space_group_name_H-M   'P 1'
#
loop_
_entity.id
_entity.type
_entity.pdbx_description
1 polymer ?
#
loop_
_entity_poly.entity_id
_entity_poly.type
_entity_poly.pdbx_seq_one_letter_code
_entity_poly.pdbx_strand_id
1 'polypeptide(L)'
;MRHDGAVKLALLSDLHGNLRALQACLAHARAGGATRFALLGDLVGYGPEPGAVVDEAMALAGAGAIVLRGNHDDAACTPPAQQDTGEALSAQWTHARLTQSQREYLSRLPLTGKVGDALLVHASAHEPQRWEYVDRPALAQRCLDAAQAQWGARQVFCGHVHEQQLYFRGTDGRLQAFAPTPGVAVPLAAHRDWLAIVGSVGQPRDGDTRAMYALLDAAQGRLAFHRVAYDHAGAAAAVRAAGLPEAFAARLERGR
;
A
#
# COMPACT_ATOMS: atom_id res chain seq x y z
N MET A 1 22.82 14.72 24.15
CA MET A 1 21.91 15.05 23.03
C MET A 1 21.93 13.85 22.10
N ARG A 2 20.85 13.05 22.06
CA ARG A 2 20.71 12.01 21.03
C ARG A 2 20.36 12.76 19.75
N HIS A 3 21.17 12.64 18.71
CA HIS A 3 20.78 13.00 17.36
C HIS A 3 19.60 12.08 17.01
N ASP A 4 18.37 12.58 17.07
CA ASP A 4 17.24 11.97 16.38
C ASP A 4 17.57 12.08 14.88
N GLY A 5 18.19 11.03 14.37
CA GLY A 5 18.45 10.89 12.95
C GLY A 5 17.12 11.07 12.22
N ALA A 6 17.12 11.87 11.17
CA ALA A 6 15.93 12.17 10.36
C ALA A 6 15.17 10.87 10.05
N VAL A 7 13.98 10.70 10.64
CA VAL A 7 13.16 9.50 10.45
C VAL A 7 12.63 9.52 9.03
N LYS A 8 13.14 8.59 8.19
CA LYS A 8 12.56 8.32 6.88
C LYS A 8 11.65 7.11 6.96
N LEU A 9 10.39 7.28 6.59
CA LEU A 9 9.37 6.26 6.61
C LEU A 9 9.10 5.77 5.18
N ALA A 10 9.34 4.49 4.91
CA ALA A 10 8.89 3.85 3.68
C ALA A 10 7.43 3.44 3.81
N LEU A 11 6.59 3.88 2.86
CA LEU A 11 5.16 3.63 2.77
C LEU A 11 4.94 2.65 1.61
N LEU A 12 4.59 1.41 1.92
CA LEU A 12 4.34 0.32 0.97
C LEU A 12 2.86 -0.08 1.08
N SER A 13 2.22 -0.40 -0.03
CA SER A 13 0.83 -0.86 -0.07
C SER A 13 0.63 -1.92 -1.14
N ASP A 14 -0.46 -2.68 -1.03
CA ASP A 14 -0.90 -3.58 -2.10
C ASP A 14 0.21 -4.55 -2.52
N LEU A 15 0.71 -5.33 -1.54
CA LEU A 15 1.84 -6.26 -1.71
C LEU A 15 1.41 -7.51 -2.48
N HIS A 16 0.14 -7.91 -2.29
CA HIS A 16 -0.52 -8.95 -3.06
C HIS A 16 0.27 -10.24 -3.22
N GLY A 17 0.83 -10.77 -2.12
CA GLY A 17 1.55 -12.04 -2.15
C GLY A 17 2.72 -12.08 -3.15
N ASN A 18 3.29 -10.93 -3.52
CA ASN A 18 4.43 -10.80 -4.44
C ASN A 18 5.71 -10.54 -3.65
N LEU A 19 6.33 -11.63 -3.15
CA LEU A 19 7.53 -11.54 -2.32
C LEU A 19 8.71 -10.89 -3.04
N ARG A 20 8.88 -11.17 -4.35
CA ARG A 20 9.97 -10.59 -5.15
C ARG A 20 9.90 -9.07 -5.20
N ALA A 21 8.70 -8.54 -5.44
CA ALA A 21 8.47 -7.09 -5.46
C ALA A 21 8.68 -6.47 -4.08
N LEU A 22 8.17 -7.12 -3.03
CA LEU A 22 8.34 -6.66 -1.64
C LEU A 22 9.82 -6.57 -1.27
N GLN A 23 10.59 -7.63 -1.50
CA GLN A 23 12.02 -7.68 -1.18
C GLN A 23 12.81 -6.60 -1.94
N ALA A 24 12.51 -6.39 -3.23
CA ALA A 24 13.13 -5.33 -4.02
C ALA A 24 12.81 -3.94 -3.46
N CYS A 25 11.56 -3.66 -3.10
CA CYS A 25 11.16 -2.40 -2.49
C CYS A 25 11.81 -2.17 -1.12
N LEU A 26 11.87 -3.18 -0.27
CA LEU A 26 12.51 -3.09 1.04
C LEU A 26 14.01 -2.81 0.92
N ALA A 27 14.70 -3.50 0.01
CA ALA A 27 16.12 -3.27 -0.25
C ALA A 27 16.37 -1.84 -0.77
N HIS A 28 15.58 -1.38 -1.74
CA HIS A 28 15.66 -0.03 -2.30
C HIS A 28 15.36 1.05 -1.25
N ALA A 29 14.33 0.85 -0.42
CA ALA A 29 13.97 1.79 0.64
C ALA A 29 15.07 1.91 1.71
N ARG A 30 15.67 0.78 2.14
CA ARG A 30 16.81 0.76 3.08
C ARG A 30 18.02 1.50 2.49
N ALA A 31 18.34 1.26 1.22
CA ALA A 31 19.42 1.99 0.52
C ALA A 31 19.13 3.49 0.41
N GLY A 32 17.84 3.89 0.28
CA GLY A 32 17.36 5.27 0.33
C GLY A 32 17.36 5.90 1.72
N GLY A 33 17.78 5.15 2.74
CA GLY A 33 17.88 5.60 4.13
C GLY A 33 16.58 5.47 4.92
N ALA A 34 15.63 4.62 4.50
CA ALA A 34 14.44 4.31 5.31
C ALA A 34 14.87 3.66 6.64
N THR A 35 14.40 4.23 7.74
CA THR A 35 14.62 3.72 9.10
C THR A 35 13.35 3.14 9.72
N ARG A 36 12.19 3.44 9.13
CA ARG A 36 10.88 2.93 9.53
C ARG A 36 10.07 2.50 8.32
N PHE A 37 9.11 1.60 8.54
CA PHE A 37 8.26 1.04 7.49
C PHE A 37 6.79 1.11 7.90
N ALA A 38 5.92 1.31 6.92
CA ALA A 38 4.48 1.14 7.06
C ALA A 38 3.96 0.35 5.86
N LEU A 39 3.22 -0.73 6.14
CA LEU A 39 2.52 -1.55 5.17
C LEU A 39 1.04 -1.18 5.25
N LEU A 40 0.49 -0.59 4.19
CA LEU A 40 -0.82 0.03 4.19
C LEU A 40 -1.96 -0.93 3.81
N GLY A 41 -1.76 -2.23 3.95
CA GLY A 41 -2.77 -3.26 3.67
C GLY A 41 -2.59 -3.97 2.32
N ASP A 42 -3.49 -4.91 2.07
CA ASP A 42 -3.44 -5.85 0.95
C ASP A 42 -2.09 -6.58 0.87
N LEU A 43 -1.75 -7.22 2.00
CA LEU A 43 -0.54 -8.04 2.08
C LEU A 43 -0.66 -9.27 1.18
N VAL A 44 -1.87 -9.79 1.04
CA VAL A 44 -2.18 -11.02 0.30
C VAL A 44 -3.18 -10.78 -0.85
N GLY A 45 -3.59 -11.85 -1.51
CA GLY A 45 -4.44 -11.80 -2.70
C GLY A 45 -3.63 -11.72 -3.99
N TYR A 46 -4.15 -12.26 -5.08
CA TYR A 46 -3.60 -12.31 -6.44
C TYR A 46 -2.27 -13.07 -6.60
N GLY A 47 -1.29 -12.82 -5.74
CA GLY A 47 0.06 -13.35 -5.87
C GLY A 47 0.26 -14.73 -5.23
N PRO A 48 1.34 -15.43 -5.62
CA PRO A 48 1.53 -16.85 -5.32
C PRO A 48 2.18 -17.12 -3.96
N GLU A 49 2.67 -16.11 -3.24
CA GLU A 49 3.49 -16.28 -2.04
C GLU A 49 2.88 -15.60 -0.79
N PRO A 50 1.55 -15.81 -0.49
CA PRO A 50 0.87 -15.08 0.58
C PRO A 50 1.48 -15.34 1.95
N GLY A 51 1.84 -16.59 2.28
CA GLY A 51 2.43 -16.93 3.57
C GLY A 51 3.76 -16.24 3.81
N ALA A 52 4.65 -16.25 2.82
CA ALA A 52 5.97 -15.63 2.93
C ALA A 52 5.88 -14.09 3.06
N VAL A 53 4.91 -13.45 2.38
CA VAL A 53 4.66 -12.01 2.54
C VAL A 53 4.11 -11.68 3.92
N VAL A 54 3.21 -12.51 4.47
CA VAL A 54 2.70 -12.31 5.84
C VAL A 54 3.82 -12.50 6.87
N ASP A 55 4.69 -13.49 6.70
CA ASP A 55 5.82 -13.72 7.60
C ASP A 55 6.80 -12.53 7.60
N GLU A 56 7.09 -11.96 6.42
CA GLU A 56 7.90 -10.73 6.31
C GLU A 56 7.20 -9.53 6.98
N ALA A 57 5.88 -9.38 6.79
CA ALA A 57 5.09 -8.34 7.46
C ALA A 57 5.09 -8.49 8.99
N MET A 58 4.98 -9.72 9.51
CA MET A 58 5.09 -10.02 10.95
C MET A 58 6.48 -9.67 11.49
N ALA A 59 7.54 -9.99 10.74
CA ALA A 59 8.92 -9.65 11.13
C ALA A 59 9.13 -8.13 11.15
N LEU A 60 8.64 -7.40 10.15
CA LEU A 60 8.67 -5.94 10.11
C LEU A 60 7.87 -5.32 11.25
N ALA A 61 6.69 -5.85 11.58
CA ALA A 61 5.89 -5.41 12.72
C ALA A 61 6.63 -5.62 14.04
N GLY A 62 7.28 -6.77 14.23
CA GLY A 62 8.16 -7.05 15.38
C GLY A 62 9.34 -6.08 15.50
N ALA A 63 9.80 -5.50 14.39
CA ALA A 63 10.81 -4.45 14.33
C ALA A 63 10.23 -3.02 14.43
N GLY A 64 8.92 -2.87 14.69
CA GLY A 64 8.24 -1.59 14.90
C GLY A 64 7.62 -0.96 13.67
N ALA A 65 7.43 -1.71 12.57
CA ALA A 65 6.66 -1.24 11.45
C ALA A 65 5.16 -1.16 11.78
N ILE A 66 4.46 -0.20 11.16
CA ILE A 66 3.00 -0.14 11.17
C ILE A 66 2.50 -1.05 10.06
N VAL A 67 1.55 -1.93 10.37
CA VAL A 67 0.92 -2.81 9.38
C VAL A 67 -0.58 -2.64 9.50
N LEU A 68 -1.23 -2.32 8.39
CA LEU A 68 -2.67 -2.14 8.29
C LEU A 68 -3.31 -3.30 7.54
N ARG A 69 -4.61 -3.45 7.71
CA ARG A 69 -5.44 -4.40 6.99
C ARG A 69 -6.02 -3.76 5.72
N GLY A 70 -5.99 -4.49 4.61
CA GLY A 70 -6.70 -4.18 3.37
C GLY A 70 -7.87 -5.12 3.12
N ASN A 71 -8.63 -4.88 2.05
CA ASN A 71 -9.80 -5.67 1.69
C ASN A 71 -9.45 -7.12 1.28
N HIS A 72 -8.29 -7.33 0.66
CA HIS A 72 -7.84 -8.69 0.31
C HIS A 72 -7.39 -9.48 1.55
N ASP A 73 -6.87 -8.81 2.57
CA ASP A 73 -6.56 -9.44 3.85
C ASP A 73 -7.83 -9.90 4.56
N ASP A 74 -8.88 -9.04 4.56
CA ASP A 74 -10.22 -9.38 5.06
C ASP A 74 -10.82 -10.57 4.32
N ALA A 75 -10.82 -10.51 2.98
CA ALA A 75 -11.34 -11.58 2.12
C ALA A 75 -10.57 -12.90 2.29
N ALA A 76 -9.27 -12.85 2.54
CA ALA A 76 -8.48 -14.05 2.82
C ALA A 76 -8.80 -14.67 4.20
N CYS A 77 -9.19 -13.85 5.19
CA CYS A 77 -9.63 -14.35 6.49
C CYS A 77 -11.02 -14.98 6.44
N THR A 78 -11.94 -14.38 5.67
CA THR A 78 -13.33 -14.83 5.51
C THR A 78 -13.70 -14.84 4.03
N PRO A 79 -13.23 -15.85 3.27
CA PRO A 79 -13.42 -15.85 1.83
C PRO A 79 -14.90 -16.07 1.47
N PRO A 80 -15.36 -15.43 0.37
CA PRO A 80 -16.73 -15.65 -0.12
C PRO A 80 -16.94 -17.12 -0.50
N ALA A 81 -18.15 -17.64 -0.28
CA ALA A 81 -18.48 -19.03 -0.57
C ALA A 81 -18.49 -19.36 -2.08
N GLN A 82 -18.87 -18.39 -2.91
CA GLN A 82 -18.93 -18.53 -4.36
C GLN A 82 -17.64 -18.06 -5.02
N GLN A 83 -17.21 -18.76 -6.08
CA GLN A 83 -16.00 -18.47 -6.87
C GLN A 83 -16.34 -17.87 -8.24
N ASP A 84 -17.29 -16.98 -8.27
CA ASP A 84 -17.82 -16.36 -9.50
C ASP A 84 -16.94 -15.23 -10.05
N THR A 85 -15.98 -14.78 -9.27
CA THR A 85 -15.02 -13.75 -9.66
C THR A 85 -13.58 -14.19 -9.43
N GLY A 86 -12.63 -13.59 -10.17
CA GLY A 86 -11.20 -13.83 -9.95
C GLY A 86 -10.75 -13.44 -8.54
N GLU A 87 -11.36 -12.42 -7.95
CA GLU A 87 -11.08 -11.99 -6.58
C GLU A 87 -11.54 -13.01 -5.55
N ALA A 88 -12.75 -13.55 -5.70
CA ALA A 88 -13.27 -14.59 -4.83
C ALA A 88 -12.42 -15.87 -4.89
N LEU A 89 -12.04 -16.29 -6.11
CA LEU A 89 -11.13 -17.41 -6.32
C LEU A 89 -9.77 -17.16 -5.65
N SER A 90 -9.21 -15.96 -5.81
CA SER A 90 -7.96 -15.56 -5.17
C SER A 90 -8.06 -15.62 -3.65
N ALA A 91 -9.16 -15.12 -3.07
CA ALA A 91 -9.38 -15.11 -1.62
C ALA A 91 -9.43 -16.54 -1.06
N GLN A 92 -10.17 -17.44 -1.69
CA GLN A 92 -10.24 -18.85 -1.27
C GLN A 92 -8.90 -19.56 -1.43
N TRP A 93 -8.22 -19.34 -2.56
CA TRP A 93 -6.89 -19.91 -2.82
C TRP A 93 -5.88 -19.44 -1.76
N THR A 94 -5.88 -18.15 -1.43
CA THR A 94 -5.02 -17.55 -0.41
C THR A 94 -5.34 -18.10 0.97
N HIS A 95 -6.62 -18.16 1.35
CA HIS A 95 -7.07 -18.73 2.63
C HIS A 95 -6.54 -20.15 2.86
N ALA A 96 -6.63 -20.99 1.83
CA ALA A 96 -6.19 -22.39 1.92
C ALA A 96 -4.66 -22.55 2.10
N ARG A 97 -3.88 -21.51 1.78
CA ARG A 97 -2.40 -21.53 1.89
C ARG A 97 -1.85 -20.84 3.13
N LEU A 98 -2.64 -20.00 3.75
CA LEU A 98 -2.26 -19.36 5.01
C LEU A 98 -2.44 -20.33 6.18
N THR A 99 -1.48 -20.35 7.09
CA THR A 99 -1.62 -21.02 8.38
C THR A 99 -2.69 -20.35 9.23
N GLN A 100 -3.18 -21.03 10.26
CA GLN A 100 -4.13 -20.45 11.20
C GLN A 100 -3.55 -19.17 11.86
N SER A 101 -2.28 -19.22 12.29
CA SER A 101 -1.61 -18.07 12.93
C SER A 101 -1.49 -16.86 11.99
N GLN A 102 -1.23 -17.10 10.71
CA GLN A 102 -1.17 -16.02 9.71
C GLN A 102 -2.56 -15.39 9.48
N ARG A 103 -3.63 -16.20 9.38
CA ARG A 103 -5.00 -15.68 9.28
C ARG A 103 -5.41 -14.90 10.54
N GLU A 104 -5.08 -15.40 11.72
CA GLU A 104 -5.32 -14.68 12.97
C GLU A 104 -4.55 -13.36 13.05
N TYR A 105 -3.31 -13.32 12.55
CA TYR A 105 -2.55 -12.08 12.45
C TYR A 105 -3.25 -11.07 11.55
N LEU A 106 -3.61 -11.45 10.32
CA LEU A 106 -4.31 -10.59 9.36
C LEU A 106 -5.63 -10.04 9.94
N SER A 107 -6.43 -10.89 10.60
CA SER A 107 -7.72 -10.49 11.15
C SER A 107 -7.63 -9.46 12.28
N ARG A 108 -6.48 -9.38 12.96
CA ARG A 108 -6.23 -8.42 14.07
C ARG A 108 -5.58 -7.11 13.60
N LEU A 109 -5.19 -7.01 12.34
CA LEU A 109 -4.59 -5.78 11.83
C LEU A 109 -5.57 -4.61 11.92
N PRO A 110 -5.11 -3.42 12.35
CA PRO A 110 -5.94 -2.23 12.40
C PRO A 110 -6.26 -1.71 10.98
N LEU A 111 -7.38 -1.00 10.85
CA LEU A 111 -7.79 -0.34 9.60
C LEU A 111 -7.05 0.99 9.38
N THR A 112 -6.59 1.62 10.44
CA THR A 112 -5.91 2.92 10.40
C THR A 112 -4.69 2.94 11.32
N GLY A 113 -3.73 3.80 11.00
CA GLY A 113 -2.56 4.06 11.83
C GLY A 113 -2.17 5.54 11.78
N LYS A 114 -1.27 5.97 12.65
CA LYS A 114 -0.76 7.35 12.66
C LYS A 114 0.76 7.39 12.73
N VAL A 115 1.36 8.36 12.05
CA VAL A 115 2.77 8.72 12.20
C VAL A 115 2.85 10.24 12.33
N GLY A 116 3.12 10.74 13.55
CA GLY A 116 2.95 12.15 13.85
C GLY A 116 1.50 12.56 13.59
N ASP A 117 1.31 13.60 12.79
CA ASP A 117 -0.02 14.13 12.42
C ASP A 117 -0.59 13.48 11.15
N ALA A 118 0.14 12.56 10.51
CA ALA A 118 -0.30 11.86 9.31
C ALA A 118 -1.16 10.64 9.65
N LEU A 119 -2.26 10.48 8.93
CA LEU A 119 -3.12 9.30 8.95
C LEU A 119 -2.65 8.31 7.88
N LEU A 120 -2.55 7.05 8.26
CA LEU A 120 -2.32 5.93 7.37
C LEU A 120 -3.60 5.11 7.28
N VAL A 121 -4.01 4.75 6.06
CA VAL A 121 -5.20 3.95 5.80
C VAL A 121 -4.99 3.15 4.51
N HIS A 122 -5.65 2.00 4.37
CA HIS A 122 -5.51 1.24 3.12
C HIS A 122 -6.19 1.96 1.93
N ALA A 123 -7.47 2.31 2.07
CA ALA A 123 -8.27 2.93 1.01
C ALA A 123 -8.63 4.38 1.34
N SER A 124 -9.75 4.63 1.99
CA SER A 124 -10.24 5.96 2.35
C SER A 124 -10.34 6.16 3.85
N ALA A 125 -10.09 7.39 4.33
CA ALA A 125 -10.40 7.77 5.72
C ALA A 125 -11.91 7.88 5.98
N HIS A 126 -12.72 8.02 4.94
CA HIS A 126 -14.17 7.98 5.04
C HIS A 126 -14.64 6.53 5.11
N GLU A 127 -15.11 6.09 6.28
CA GLU A 127 -15.54 4.70 6.53
C GLU A 127 -14.50 3.66 6.05
N PRO A 128 -13.32 3.56 6.69
CA PRO A 128 -12.19 2.75 6.20
C PRO A 128 -12.55 1.29 5.89
N GLN A 129 -13.53 0.72 6.59
CA GLN A 129 -14.03 -0.65 6.41
C GLN A 129 -14.83 -0.86 5.11
N ARG A 130 -15.16 0.21 4.36
CA ARG A 130 -15.89 0.12 3.09
C ARG A 130 -14.99 0.05 1.87
N TRP A 131 -13.69 0.21 2.05
CA TRP A 131 -12.69 0.07 0.99
C TRP A 131 -12.97 0.94 -0.23
N GLU A 132 -13.44 2.20 -0.01
CA GLU A 132 -13.78 3.10 -1.10
C GLU A 132 -12.54 3.52 -1.87
N TYR A 133 -12.56 3.34 -3.21
CA TYR A 133 -11.50 3.81 -4.09
C TYR A 133 -11.40 5.33 -4.10
N VAL A 134 -10.20 5.88 -3.90
CA VAL A 134 -9.93 7.32 -4.00
C VAL A 134 -9.35 7.62 -5.38
N ASP A 135 -10.14 7.38 -6.42
CA ASP A 135 -9.74 7.44 -7.84
C ASP A 135 -10.08 8.78 -8.54
N ARG A 136 -10.74 9.70 -7.84
CA ARG A 136 -11.15 10.99 -8.38
C ARG A 136 -11.19 12.08 -7.32
N PRO A 137 -11.10 13.38 -7.72
CA PRO A 137 -11.02 14.49 -6.77
C PRO A 137 -12.15 14.55 -5.74
N ALA A 138 -13.39 14.21 -6.11
CA ALA A 138 -14.52 14.23 -5.18
C ALA A 138 -14.35 13.23 -4.01
N LEU A 139 -13.78 12.03 -4.27
CA LEU A 139 -13.51 11.02 -3.25
C LEU A 139 -12.28 11.37 -2.42
N ALA A 140 -11.26 11.97 -3.05
CA ALA A 140 -10.10 12.51 -2.34
C ALA A 140 -10.50 13.66 -1.39
N GLN A 141 -11.41 14.54 -1.80
CA GLN A 141 -11.97 15.59 -0.95
C GLN A 141 -12.66 14.99 0.27
N ARG A 142 -13.55 14.01 0.06
CA ARG A 142 -14.28 13.34 1.15
C ARG A 142 -13.34 12.61 2.11
N CYS A 143 -12.30 11.97 1.59
CA CYS A 143 -11.28 11.32 2.40
C CYS A 143 -10.54 12.32 3.29
N LEU A 144 -10.10 13.47 2.75
CA LEU A 144 -9.44 14.53 3.52
C LEU A 144 -10.35 15.16 4.56
N ASP A 145 -11.61 15.41 4.23
CA ASP A 145 -12.58 15.98 5.17
C ASP A 145 -12.84 15.01 6.35
N ALA A 146 -12.97 13.72 6.06
CA ALA A 146 -13.12 12.69 7.08
C ALA A 146 -11.86 12.57 7.95
N ALA A 147 -10.66 12.60 7.35
CA ALA A 147 -9.38 12.55 8.07
C ALA A 147 -9.24 13.73 9.04
N GLN A 148 -9.58 14.93 8.60
CA GLN A 148 -9.55 16.13 9.44
C GLN A 148 -10.58 16.04 10.57
N ALA A 149 -11.82 15.64 10.27
CA ALA A 149 -12.91 15.62 11.25
C ALA A 149 -12.72 14.55 12.33
N GLN A 150 -12.26 13.36 11.97
CA GLN A 150 -12.21 12.22 12.88
C GLN A 150 -10.84 12.04 13.56
N TRP A 151 -9.74 12.44 12.90
CA TRP A 151 -8.37 12.23 13.40
C TRP A 151 -7.55 13.51 13.55
N GLY A 152 -8.07 14.67 13.13
CA GLY A 152 -7.32 15.93 13.07
C GLY A 152 -6.16 15.89 12.09
N ALA A 153 -6.17 14.95 11.14
CA ALA A 153 -5.06 14.70 10.24
C ALA A 153 -5.16 15.58 8.97
N ARG A 154 -4.07 16.24 8.63
CA ARG A 154 -3.94 17.03 7.41
C ARG A 154 -3.18 16.31 6.29
N GLN A 155 -2.55 15.19 6.62
CA GLN A 155 -1.83 14.34 5.68
C GLN A 155 -2.42 12.93 5.74
N VAL A 156 -2.77 12.38 4.59
CA VAL A 156 -3.29 11.02 4.45
C VAL A 156 -2.42 10.26 3.46
N PHE A 157 -1.99 9.06 3.84
CA PHE A 157 -1.28 8.14 2.96
C PHE A 157 -2.09 6.87 2.80
N CYS A 158 -2.38 6.48 1.54
CA CYS A 158 -3.17 5.30 1.23
C CYS A 158 -2.65 4.56 -0.01
N GLY A 159 -3.21 3.38 -0.28
CA GLY A 159 -2.98 2.53 -1.44
C GLY A 159 -4.25 2.26 -2.24
N HIS A 160 -4.59 0.97 -2.42
CA HIS A 160 -5.82 0.41 -2.98
C HIS A 160 -6.07 0.70 -4.48
N VAL A 161 -5.68 1.85 -4.99
CA VAL A 161 -5.89 2.24 -6.41
C VAL A 161 -4.84 1.60 -7.35
N HIS A 162 -3.67 1.24 -6.81
CA HIS A 162 -2.52 0.68 -7.53
C HIS A 162 -1.84 1.63 -8.54
N GLU A 163 -2.09 2.92 -8.41
CA GLU A 163 -1.45 4.00 -9.17
C GLU A 163 -0.86 5.02 -8.20
N GLN A 164 0.15 5.76 -8.62
CA GLN A 164 0.72 6.82 -7.80
C GLN A 164 0.06 8.15 -8.13
N GLN A 165 -0.57 8.77 -7.10
CA GLN A 165 -1.27 10.04 -7.26
C GLN A 165 -1.07 10.90 -6.02
N LEU A 166 -0.97 12.22 -6.20
CA LEU A 166 -0.92 13.16 -5.09
C LEU A 166 -2.03 14.21 -5.27
N TYR A 167 -2.82 14.38 -4.22
CA TYR A 167 -3.83 15.43 -4.11
C TYR A 167 -3.42 16.42 -3.03
N PHE A 168 -3.73 17.70 -3.26
CA PHE A 168 -3.54 18.73 -2.24
C PHE A 168 -4.62 19.80 -2.32
N ARG A 169 -4.98 20.35 -1.16
CA ARG A 169 -5.91 21.47 -1.10
C ARG A 169 -5.15 22.77 -1.30
N GLY A 170 -5.52 23.54 -2.34
CA GLY A 170 -4.95 24.86 -2.62
C GLY A 170 -5.38 25.91 -1.59
N THR A 171 -4.79 27.10 -1.68
CA THR A 171 -5.16 28.25 -0.82
C THR A 171 -6.56 28.77 -1.11
N ASP A 172 -7.10 28.46 -2.30
CA ASP A 172 -8.47 28.75 -2.72
C ASP A 172 -9.49 27.69 -2.23
N GLY A 173 -9.05 26.71 -1.43
CA GLY A 173 -9.84 25.59 -0.93
C GLY A 173 -10.12 24.49 -1.95
N ARG A 174 -9.71 24.66 -3.21
CA ARG A 174 -9.92 23.65 -4.26
C ARG A 174 -8.90 22.55 -4.17
N LEU A 175 -9.36 21.32 -4.45
CA LEU A 175 -8.48 20.17 -4.55
C LEU A 175 -7.81 20.14 -5.92
N GLN A 176 -6.50 20.00 -5.91
CA GLN A 176 -5.67 19.81 -7.09
C GLN A 176 -5.03 18.42 -7.04
N ALA A 177 -4.75 17.85 -8.22
CA ALA A 177 -4.16 16.53 -8.37
C ALA A 177 -3.02 16.55 -9.38
N PHE A 178 -1.99 15.75 -9.14
CA PHE A 178 -0.96 15.50 -10.14
C PHE A 178 -0.31 14.12 -9.94
N ALA A 179 0.15 13.51 -11.03
CA ALA A 179 0.97 12.32 -10.99
C ALA A 179 2.40 12.69 -10.60
N PRO A 180 2.97 12.14 -9.52
CA PRO A 180 4.32 12.47 -9.10
C PRO A 180 5.37 11.88 -10.04
N THR A 181 6.46 12.62 -10.27
CA THR A 181 7.61 12.08 -11.01
C THR A 181 8.44 11.18 -10.09
N PRO A 182 8.68 9.91 -10.48
CA PRO A 182 9.47 8.98 -9.68
C PRO A 182 10.87 9.53 -9.36
N GLY A 183 11.30 9.40 -8.10
CA GLY A 183 12.59 9.86 -7.61
C GLY A 183 12.66 11.35 -7.29
N VAL A 184 11.64 12.15 -7.65
CA VAL A 184 11.59 13.59 -7.34
C VAL A 184 10.84 13.81 -6.03
N ALA A 185 11.50 14.45 -5.07
CA ALA A 185 10.90 14.75 -3.78
C ALA A 185 9.94 15.94 -3.86
N VAL A 186 8.70 15.76 -3.41
CA VAL A 186 7.67 16.78 -3.34
C VAL A 186 7.64 17.35 -1.92
N PRO A 187 7.77 18.67 -1.72
CA PRO A 187 7.61 19.28 -0.40
C PRO A 187 6.14 19.29 0.02
N LEU A 188 5.85 18.67 1.15
CA LEU A 188 4.53 18.65 1.78
C LEU A 188 4.41 19.84 2.75
N ALA A 189 3.93 20.97 2.26
CA ALA A 189 3.77 22.16 3.09
C ALA A 189 2.80 21.90 4.25
N ALA A 190 3.23 22.12 5.50
CA ALA A 190 2.50 21.77 6.71
C ALA A 190 1.13 22.48 6.86
N HIS A 191 0.94 23.64 6.18
CA HIS A 191 -0.31 24.39 6.20
C HIS A 191 -1.36 23.91 5.20
N ARG A 192 -1.02 22.90 4.36
CA ARG A 192 -1.92 22.33 3.35
C ARG A 192 -2.38 20.93 3.75
N ASP A 193 -3.53 20.54 3.23
CA ASP A 193 -4.00 19.15 3.33
C ASP A 193 -3.47 18.37 2.12
N TRP A 194 -2.93 17.19 2.39
CA TRP A 194 -2.32 16.31 1.40
C TRP A 194 -2.92 14.91 1.48
N LEU A 195 -3.20 14.33 0.33
CA LEU A 195 -3.52 12.91 0.21
C LEU A 195 -2.59 12.30 -0.84
N ALA A 196 -1.83 11.28 -0.45
CA ALA A 196 -0.92 10.57 -1.33
C ALA A 196 -1.35 9.10 -1.45
N ILE A 197 -1.63 8.68 -2.68
CA ILE A 197 -1.80 7.27 -3.05
C ILE A 197 -0.41 6.77 -3.42
N VAL A 198 0.13 5.84 -2.62
CA VAL A 198 1.53 5.43 -2.74
C VAL A 198 1.79 4.42 -3.86
N GLY A 199 0.71 3.90 -4.46
CA GLY A 199 0.76 2.87 -5.48
C GLY A 199 0.85 1.46 -4.92
N SER A 200 1.08 0.47 -5.78
CA SER A 200 1.16 -0.94 -5.42
C SER A 200 2.57 -1.49 -5.55
N VAL A 201 3.02 -2.19 -4.51
CA VAL A 201 4.26 -2.98 -4.55
C VAL A 201 4.07 -4.19 -5.48
N GLY A 202 3.00 -4.95 -5.26
CA GLY A 202 2.80 -6.27 -5.84
C GLY A 202 2.15 -6.31 -7.21
N GLN A 203 1.30 -5.32 -7.55
CA GLN A 203 0.51 -5.33 -8.78
C GLN A 203 0.23 -3.92 -9.31
N PRO A 204 1.22 -3.20 -9.85
CA PRO A 204 1.02 -1.90 -10.51
C PRO A 204 -0.01 -1.96 -11.64
N ARG A 205 -0.80 -0.87 -11.83
CA ARG A 205 -1.90 -0.84 -12.82
C ARG A 205 -1.87 0.33 -13.80
N ASP A 206 -0.75 1.05 -13.90
CA ASP A 206 -0.60 2.24 -14.76
C ASP A 206 0.25 2.03 -16.02
N GLY A 207 0.51 0.77 -16.37
CA GLY A 207 1.27 0.38 -17.57
C GLY A 207 2.78 0.25 -17.34
N ASP A 208 3.27 0.48 -16.12
CA ASP A 208 4.67 0.27 -15.73
C ASP A 208 4.76 -0.94 -14.79
N THR A 209 5.58 -1.93 -15.15
CA THR A 209 5.72 -3.19 -14.40
C THR A 209 6.54 -3.04 -13.11
N ARG A 210 7.20 -1.89 -12.90
CA ARG A 210 8.03 -1.65 -11.73
C ARG A 210 7.19 -1.46 -10.46
N ALA A 211 7.58 -2.12 -9.37
CA ALA A 211 6.94 -1.99 -8.07
C ALA A 211 6.95 -0.53 -7.56
N MET A 212 5.90 -0.13 -6.88
CA MET A 212 5.72 1.23 -6.38
C MET A 212 5.82 1.29 -4.86
N TYR A 213 6.43 2.36 -4.34
CA TYR A 213 6.32 2.75 -2.95
C TYR A 213 6.61 4.25 -2.80
N ALA A 214 6.38 4.82 -1.61
CA ALA A 214 6.76 6.20 -1.32
C ALA A 214 7.68 6.27 -0.09
N LEU A 215 8.58 7.27 -0.06
CA LEU A 215 9.50 7.54 1.04
C LEU A 215 9.21 8.93 1.61
N LEU A 216 8.74 8.96 2.85
CA LEU A 216 8.48 10.19 3.60
C LEU A 216 9.70 10.54 4.45
N ASP A 217 10.31 11.68 4.19
CA ASP A 217 11.24 12.34 5.11
C ASP A 217 10.43 13.29 6.00
N ALA A 218 10.06 12.81 7.17
CA ALA A 218 9.20 13.55 8.09
C ALA A 218 9.88 14.81 8.64
N ALA A 219 11.20 14.78 8.80
CA ALA A 219 11.95 15.92 9.32
C ALA A 219 12.04 17.07 8.29
N GLN A 220 12.12 16.74 7.00
CA GLN A 220 12.17 17.71 5.92
C GLN A 220 10.79 18.05 5.34
N GLY A 221 9.74 17.31 5.74
CA GLY A 221 8.40 17.44 5.16
C GLY A 221 8.38 17.15 3.66
N ARG A 222 9.07 16.10 3.22
CA ARG A 222 9.20 15.72 1.81
C ARG A 222 8.75 14.30 1.55
N LEU A 223 8.03 14.10 0.46
CA LEU A 223 7.59 12.79 -0.01
C LEU A 223 8.20 12.51 -1.39
N ALA A 224 8.87 11.38 -1.56
CA ALA A 224 9.36 10.91 -2.86
C ALA A 224 8.67 9.61 -3.23
N PHE A 225 8.18 9.53 -4.46
CA PHE A 225 7.60 8.31 -5.02
C PHE A 225 8.66 7.54 -5.79
N HIS A 226 8.63 6.22 -5.69
CA HIS A 226 9.65 5.37 -6.30
C HIS A 226 9.04 4.28 -7.17
N ARG A 227 9.78 3.91 -8.21
CA ARG A 227 9.53 2.77 -9.09
C ARG A 227 10.74 1.86 -9.03
N VAL A 228 10.55 0.63 -8.62
CA VAL A 228 11.64 -0.33 -8.37
C VAL A 228 11.52 -1.50 -9.34
N ALA A 229 12.55 -1.71 -10.14
CA ALA A 229 12.63 -2.90 -10.98
C ALA A 229 12.77 -4.16 -10.13
N TYR A 230 12.05 -5.20 -10.47
CA TYR A 230 12.13 -6.52 -9.88
C TYR A 230 11.89 -7.60 -10.95
N ASP A 231 12.08 -8.86 -10.62
CA ASP A 231 11.80 -9.97 -11.52
C ASP A 231 10.28 -10.20 -11.68
N HIS A 232 9.60 -9.30 -12.41
CA HIS A 232 8.16 -9.39 -12.68
C HIS A 232 7.79 -10.58 -13.57
N ALA A 233 8.70 -10.97 -14.49
CA ALA A 233 8.49 -12.15 -15.34
C ALA A 233 8.52 -13.44 -14.51
N GLY A 234 9.48 -13.57 -13.57
CA GLY A 234 9.53 -14.68 -12.63
C GLY A 234 8.33 -14.70 -11.67
N ALA A 235 7.84 -13.52 -11.25
CA ALA A 235 6.61 -13.42 -10.45
C ALA A 235 5.38 -13.90 -11.25
N ALA A 236 5.24 -13.50 -12.51
CA ALA A 236 4.17 -13.97 -13.40
C ALA A 236 4.23 -15.49 -13.65
N ALA A 237 5.45 -16.01 -13.87
CA ALA A 237 5.65 -17.47 -13.99
C ALA A 237 5.25 -18.22 -12.72
N ALA A 238 5.54 -17.66 -11.53
CA ALA A 238 5.13 -18.25 -10.26
C ALA A 238 3.61 -18.22 -10.05
N VAL A 239 2.90 -17.18 -10.50
CA VAL A 239 1.43 -17.13 -10.53
C VAL A 239 0.86 -18.28 -11.35
N ARG A 240 1.40 -18.52 -12.56
CA ARG A 240 1.00 -19.63 -13.43
C ARG A 240 1.29 -20.99 -12.81
N ALA A 241 2.49 -21.16 -12.25
CA ALA A 241 2.88 -22.41 -11.59
C ALA A 241 2.02 -22.73 -10.36
N ALA A 242 1.48 -21.71 -9.69
CA ALA A 242 0.57 -21.85 -8.57
C ALA A 242 -0.88 -22.19 -8.97
N GLY A 243 -1.19 -22.24 -10.27
CA GLY A 243 -2.52 -22.50 -10.80
C GLY A 243 -3.51 -21.33 -10.58
N LEU A 244 -3.02 -20.12 -10.36
CA LEU A 244 -3.83 -18.92 -10.26
C LEU A 244 -4.28 -18.46 -11.66
N PRO A 245 -5.36 -17.65 -11.75
CA PRO A 245 -5.85 -17.13 -13.02
C PRO A 245 -4.78 -16.45 -13.88
N GLU A 246 -4.75 -16.78 -15.18
CA GLU A 246 -3.80 -16.19 -16.15
C GLU A 246 -3.85 -14.66 -16.16
N ALA A 247 -5.03 -14.08 -15.91
CA ALA A 247 -5.18 -12.62 -15.83
C ALA A 247 -4.27 -11.98 -14.78
N PHE A 248 -3.95 -12.68 -13.68
CA PHE A 248 -3.06 -12.14 -12.64
C PHE A 248 -1.60 -12.13 -13.09
N ALA A 249 -1.16 -13.18 -13.81
CA ALA A 249 0.17 -13.21 -14.42
C ALA A 249 0.33 -12.13 -15.50
N ALA A 250 -0.68 -12.01 -16.37
CA ALA A 250 -0.69 -11.01 -17.45
C ALA A 250 -0.66 -9.56 -16.91
N ARG A 251 -1.27 -9.29 -15.75
CA ARG A 251 -1.18 -7.99 -15.07
C ARG A 251 0.25 -7.66 -14.68
N LEU A 252 1.00 -8.59 -14.13
CA LEU A 252 2.41 -8.39 -13.76
C LEU A 252 3.30 -8.12 -14.98
N GLU A 253 3.03 -8.79 -16.10
CA GLU A 253 3.78 -8.61 -17.35
C GLU A 253 3.48 -7.28 -18.06
N ARG A 254 2.28 -6.73 -17.86
CA ARG A 254 1.81 -5.52 -18.56
C ARG A 254 1.76 -4.29 -17.66
N GLY A 255 1.82 -4.46 -16.35
CA GLY A 255 1.60 -3.38 -15.39
C GLY A 255 0.15 -2.87 -15.38
N ARG A 256 -0.86 -3.71 -15.68
CA ARG A 256 -2.28 -3.32 -15.72
C ARG A 256 -3.24 -4.51 -15.78
#